data_73f3e7fd85b70981f5518206a6a314fe
#
_entry.id   73f3e7fd85b70981f5518206a6a314fe
#
_cell.length_a   1.000
_cell.length_b   1.000
_cell.length_c   1.000
_cell.angle_alpha   90.00
_cell.angle_beta   90.00
_cell.angle_gamma   90.00
#
_symmetry.space_group_name_H-M   'P 1'
#
loop_
_entity.id
_entity.type
_entity.pdbx_description
1 polymer ?
#
loop_
_entity_poly.entity_id
_entity_poly.type
_entity_poly.pdbx_seq_one_letter_code
_entity_poly.pdbx_strand_id
1 'polypeptide(L)'
;MPRNPAIKKVLVIGSGPIVIGQAAEFDYAGTQACQSLREEGVSVVLVNSNPATIMTDPETADAVYIEPLNVEFVERIIAKERPDGLLPTLGGQTGLNLATELAEAGILEKYNVTLLGTPLSAIQKAEDREIFRSLMQEIGEPVPESWIIEDDDALEELSRNEQAPWPLIVRPAYTLGGTGGGIAYTSAQLNEIGRRGLKLSPRHQIMVERYLAGWKEIEYEVMRDSADTCITVCNMENFDPMGMHTGDSIVVAPSQTLSDKEYQMLRSAALKIIRALGIEGGCNVQMALDPKSFAYYIIEVNPRVSRSSALASKATGYPIARVAAKIAVGLHLDEIPNAVTQKTLACFEPALDYIIVKIPRWPFDKFTAADRRITTQMKATGEVMAISRSFEAGLLKAIRSLEIGQIGLRPKNADRLTEMEIETGLVSATDQRLFLIAEAFHRGMLVREVADLSGVDPWFLVKIQKLVQFEEHLRVNWPKFRPFEPLTDDARALLTEAKTLGFADRHLAAILAVQEVHVRNWVKEIGLKPAYKMVDTCAAEFEAATPYFYSCYEAESG
;
A
#
# COMPACT_ATOMS: atom_id res chain seq x y z
N MET A 1 1.05 2.60 -31.94
CA MET A 1 2.27 2.57 -32.79
C MET A 1 3.14 1.41 -32.30
N PRO A 2 3.92 0.75 -33.13
CA PRO A 2 4.87 -0.24 -32.60
C PRO A 2 5.81 0.48 -31.63
N ARG A 3 6.40 -0.28 -30.69
CA ARG A 3 7.40 0.24 -29.75
C ARG A 3 8.45 1.09 -30.47
N ASN A 4 9.10 2.01 -29.76
CA ASN A 4 10.16 2.83 -30.31
C ASN A 4 11.29 1.93 -30.89
N PRO A 5 11.52 1.91 -32.21
CA PRO A 5 12.49 1.01 -32.85
C PRO A 5 13.95 1.37 -32.54
N ALA A 6 14.20 2.58 -32.00
CA ALA A 6 15.53 2.99 -31.57
C ALA A 6 15.98 2.30 -30.27
N ILE A 7 15.03 1.80 -29.46
CA ILE A 7 15.33 1.13 -28.20
C ILE A 7 15.42 -0.38 -28.45
N LYS A 8 16.63 -0.90 -28.46
CA LYS A 8 16.93 -2.33 -28.68
C LYS A 8 17.46 -3.03 -27.43
N LYS A 9 18.16 -2.29 -26.57
CA LYS A 9 18.75 -2.79 -25.34
C LYS A 9 18.47 -1.82 -24.20
N VAL A 10 17.98 -2.34 -23.07
CA VAL A 10 17.62 -1.56 -21.87
C VAL A 10 18.39 -2.08 -20.66
N LEU A 11 18.99 -1.15 -19.90
CA LEU A 11 19.53 -1.43 -18.57
C LEU A 11 18.44 -1.16 -17.53
N VAL A 12 18.09 -2.18 -16.76
CA VAL A 12 17.14 -2.11 -15.63
C VAL A 12 17.93 -2.04 -14.34
N ILE A 13 17.65 -1.06 -13.50
CA ILE A 13 18.22 -0.95 -12.15
C ILE A 13 17.30 -1.64 -11.16
N GLY A 14 17.86 -2.57 -10.37
CA GLY A 14 17.15 -3.25 -9.30
C GLY A 14 17.05 -2.40 -8.02
N SER A 15 16.40 -2.96 -7.02
CA SER A 15 16.08 -2.27 -5.76
C SER A 15 17.16 -2.36 -4.67
N GLY A 16 18.21 -3.12 -4.90
CA GLY A 16 19.24 -3.38 -3.89
C GLY A 16 18.80 -4.41 -2.84
N PRO A 17 19.38 -4.35 -1.63
CA PRO A 17 19.02 -5.26 -0.54
C PRO A 17 17.60 -5.01 -0.04
N ILE A 18 16.97 -6.06 0.52
CA ILE A 18 15.68 -5.92 1.20
C ILE A 18 15.89 -5.15 2.50
N VAL A 19 15.22 -4.01 2.62
CA VAL A 19 15.23 -3.15 3.80
C VAL A 19 13.79 -2.78 4.19
N ILE A 20 13.58 -2.34 5.43
CA ILE A 20 12.29 -1.78 5.84
C ILE A 20 11.97 -0.56 4.95
N GLY A 21 10.81 -0.55 4.31
CA GLY A 21 10.39 0.49 3.36
C GLY A 21 10.62 0.13 1.88
N GLN A 22 11.51 -0.82 1.56
CA GLN A 22 11.77 -1.30 0.20
C GLN A 22 12.05 -2.79 0.23
N ALA A 23 11.01 -3.61 0.14
CA ALA A 23 11.06 -5.05 0.33
C ALA A 23 10.84 -5.83 -0.99
N ALA A 24 10.40 -7.10 -0.88
CA ALA A 24 10.30 -8.05 -1.99
C ALA A 24 9.34 -7.64 -3.13
N GLU A 25 8.44 -6.69 -2.91
CA GLU A 25 7.55 -6.14 -3.93
C GLU A 25 8.30 -5.52 -5.11
N PHE A 26 9.49 -4.98 -4.87
CA PHE A 26 10.33 -4.42 -5.94
C PHE A 26 11.08 -5.51 -6.72
N ASP A 27 11.39 -6.64 -6.10
CA ASP A 27 11.93 -7.81 -6.81
C ASP A 27 10.94 -8.31 -7.85
N TYR A 28 9.66 -8.40 -7.47
CA TYR A 28 8.59 -8.75 -8.39
C TYR A 28 8.46 -7.72 -9.52
N ALA A 29 8.45 -6.42 -9.20
CA ALA A 29 8.30 -5.36 -10.19
C ALA A 29 9.44 -5.38 -11.24
N GLY A 30 10.68 -5.51 -10.80
CA GLY A 30 11.85 -5.60 -11.70
C GLY A 30 11.82 -6.84 -12.58
N THR A 31 11.47 -8.00 -12.02
CA THR A 31 11.33 -9.24 -12.80
C THR A 31 10.23 -9.11 -13.86
N GLN A 32 9.09 -8.55 -13.50
CA GLN A 32 7.98 -8.33 -14.44
C GLN A 32 8.36 -7.35 -15.56
N ALA A 33 9.15 -6.33 -15.24
CA ALA A 33 9.66 -5.39 -16.23
C ALA A 33 10.59 -6.08 -17.24
N CYS A 34 11.56 -6.86 -16.75
CA CYS A 34 12.47 -7.61 -17.61
C CYS A 34 11.72 -8.55 -18.56
N GLN A 35 10.74 -9.29 -18.04
CA GLN A 35 9.90 -10.17 -18.86
C GLN A 35 9.11 -9.38 -19.90
N SER A 36 8.49 -8.28 -19.51
CA SER A 36 7.69 -7.44 -20.39
C SER A 36 8.51 -6.81 -21.53
N LEU A 37 9.72 -6.35 -21.23
CA LEU A 37 10.65 -5.80 -22.24
C LEU A 37 11.08 -6.89 -23.23
N ARG A 38 11.38 -8.10 -22.74
CA ARG A 38 11.77 -9.24 -23.61
C ARG A 38 10.62 -9.70 -24.51
N GLU A 39 9.37 -9.66 -24.01
CA GLU A 39 8.17 -9.91 -24.85
C GLU A 39 8.05 -8.93 -26.01
N GLU A 40 8.48 -7.68 -25.81
CA GLU A 40 8.53 -6.66 -26.88
C GLU A 40 9.80 -6.78 -27.76
N GLY A 41 10.61 -7.81 -27.55
CA GLY A 41 11.83 -8.06 -28.34
C GLY A 41 12.96 -7.08 -28.01
N VAL A 42 13.00 -6.57 -26.77
CA VAL A 42 14.09 -5.72 -26.25
C VAL A 42 15.05 -6.58 -25.48
N SER A 43 16.35 -6.43 -25.74
CA SER A 43 17.40 -7.06 -24.94
C SER A 43 17.51 -6.37 -23.59
N VAL A 44 17.60 -7.16 -22.51
CA VAL A 44 17.59 -6.64 -21.14
C VAL A 44 18.90 -6.93 -20.43
N VAL A 45 19.51 -5.89 -19.90
CA VAL A 45 20.60 -5.96 -18.93
C VAL A 45 20.05 -5.58 -17.57
N LEU A 46 20.30 -6.39 -16.55
CA LEU A 46 19.87 -6.11 -15.19
C LEU A 46 21.08 -5.91 -14.28
N VAL A 47 21.03 -4.88 -13.43
CA VAL A 47 21.98 -4.71 -12.32
C VAL A 47 21.23 -4.69 -10.99
N ASN A 48 21.64 -5.51 -10.03
CA ASN A 48 21.16 -5.51 -8.66
C ASN A 48 22.24 -6.03 -7.72
N SER A 49 22.35 -5.45 -6.53
CA SER A 49 23.34 -5.87 -5.52
C SER A 49 22.88 -7.06 -4.66
N ASN A 50 21.59 -7.39 -4.68
CA ASN A 50 21.04 -8.51 -3.93
C ASN A 50 21.10 -9.81 -4.74
N PRO A 51 21.88 -10.83 -4.32
CA PRO A 51 21.94 -12.11 -5.03
C PRO A 51 20.78 -13.05 -4.67
N ALA A 52 20.03 -12.75 -3.60
CA ALA A 52 18.95 -13.60 -3.07
C ALA A 52 17.56 -13.09 -3.48
N THR A 53 17.38 -12.82 -4.77
CA THR A 53 16.13 -12.32 -5.33
C THR A 53 15.84 -13.01 -6.66
N ILE A 54 14.55 -13.19 -6.98
CA ILE A 54 14.12 -13.71 -8.29
C ILE A 54 14.57 -12.79 -9.46
N MET A 55 14.80 -11.50 -9.18
CA MET A 55 15.26 -10.55 -10.18
C MET A 55 16.64 -10.90 -10.73
N THR A 56 17.54 -11.40 -9.90
CA THR A 56 18.91 -11.78 -10.30
C THR A 56 19.04 -13.24 -10.77
N ASP A 57 17.93 -13.94 -10.96
CA ASP A 57 17.93 -15.24 -11.63
C ASP A 57 18.48 -15.09 -13.06
N PRO A 58 19.42 -15.94 -13.50
CA PRO A 58 20.02 -15.86 -14.83
C PRO A 58 19.02 -15.87 -16.00
N GLU A 59 17.82 -16.41 -15.80
CA GLU A 59 16.78 -16.46 -16.83
C GLU A 59 15.98 -15.15 -16.94
N THR A 60 16.11 -14.24 -15.98
CA THR A 60 15.31 -12.99 -15.92
C THR A 60 15.71 -11.99 -16.99
N ALA A 61 17.01 -11.87 -17.31
CA ALA A 61 17.54 -10.93 -18.29
C ALA A 61 18.61 -11.58 -19.17
N ASP A 62 18.97 -10.94 -20.29
CA ASP A 62 20.01 -11.43 -21.20
C ASP A 62 21.41 -11.28 -20.58
N ALA A 63 21.59 -10.32 -19.66
CA ALA A 63 22.78 -10.20 -18.83
C ALA A 63 22.38 -9.73 -17.43
N VAL A 64 22.89 -10.40 -16.39
CA VAL A 64 22.64 -10.06 -14.98
C VAL A 64 23.96 -9.69 -14.31
N TYR A 65 24.01 -8.50 -13.71
CA TYR A 65 25.14 -8.00 -12.94
C TYR A 65 24.78 -7.96 -11.46
N ILE A 66 25.49 -8.73 -10.65
CA ILE A 66 25.38 -8.67 -9.18
C ILE A 66 26.51 -7.76 -8.69
N GLU A 67 26.24 -6.46 -8.67
CA GLU A 67 27.23 -5.43 -8.40
C GLU A 67 26.66 -4.33 -7.50
N PRO A 68 27.49 -3.55 -6.81
CA PRO A 68 27.04 -2.40 -6.03
C PRO A 68 26.26 -1.41 -6.89
N LEU A 69 25.14 -0.93 -6.36
CA LEU A 69 24.29 0.08 -7.00
C LEU A 69 24.86 1.49 -6.70
N ASN A 70 25.92 1.86 -7.41
CA ASN A 70 26.51 3.20 -7.38
C ASN A 70 26.98 3.62 -8.77
N VAL A 71 27.29 4.91 -8.90
CA VAL A 71 27.66 5.54 -10.18
C VAL A 71 28.83 4.84 -10.85
N GLU A 72 29.90 4.50 -10.10
CA GLU A 72 31.12 3.89 -10.65
C GLU A 72 30.86 2.53 -11.31
N PHE A 73 30.18 1.63 -10.60
CA PHE A 73 29.90 0.29 -11.13
C PHE A 73 28.91 0.33 -12.29
N VAL A 74 27.85 1.15 -12.16
CA VAL A 74 26.83 1.25 -13.23
C VAL A 74 27.41 1.92 -14.47
N GLU A 75 28.30 2.91 -14.35
CA GLU A 75 29.01 3.46 -15.50
C GLU A 75 29.83 2.39 -16.24
N ARG A 76 30.54 1.51 -15.51
CA ARG A 76 31.30 0.41 -16.12
C ARG A 76 30.39 -0.56 -16.88
N ILE A 77 29.22 -0.85 -16.34
CA ILE A 77 28.23 -1.70 -17.01
C ILE A 77 27.69 -1.00 -18.27
N ILE A 78 27.33 0.27 -18.19
CA ILE A 78 26.89 1.07 -19.34
C ILE A 78 27.96 1.10 -20.43
N ALA A 79 29.23 1.32 -20.06
CA ALA A 79 30.35 1.36 -21.00
C ALA A 79 30.54 0.03 -21.73
N LYS A 80 30.31 -1.11 -21.04
CA LYS A 80 30.46 -2.46 -21.59
C LYS A 80 29.26 -2.85 -22.43
N GLU A 81 28.05 -2.69 -21.91
CA GLU A 81 26.80 -3.18 -22.50
C GLU A 81 26.22 -2.27 -23.55
N ARG A 82 26.51 -0.96 -23.48
CA ARG A 82 26.01 0.05 -24.42
C ARG A 82 24.49 0.01 -24.59
N PRO A 83 23.70 0.10 -23.51
CA PRO A 83 22.23 0.12 -23.61
C PRO A 83 21.78 1.41 -24.31
N ASP A 84 20.65 1.33 -25.03
CA ASP A 84 19.98 2.50 -25.63
C ASP A 84 19.19 3.29 -24.55
N GLY A 85 18.72 2.59 -23.52
CA GLY A 85 17.95 3.19 -22.46
C GLY A 85 18.23 2.63 -21.07
N LEU A 86 17.95 3.45 -20.04
CA LEU A 86 18.02 3.13 -18.63
C LEU A 86 16.62 3.21 -18.02
N LEU A 87 16.14 2.12 -17.39
CA LEU A 87 14.85 2.05 -16.72
C LEU A 87 15.01 1.94 -15.20
N PRO A 88 14.89 3.04 -14.43
CA PRO A 88 15.11 3.04 -12.98
C PRO A 88 13.84 2.88 -12.14
N THR A 89 12.67 3.21 -12.69
CA THR A 89 11.41 3.41 -11.94
C THR A 89 10.89 2.14 -11.25
N LEU A 90 11.40 0.98 -11.62
CA LEU A 90 11.03 -0.32 -11.05
C LEU A 90 12.01 -0.81 -9.96
N GLY A 91 13.11 -0.09 -9.77
CA GLY A 91 14.08 -0.30 -8.67
C GLY A 91 13.79 0.49 -7.39
N GLY A 92 12.58 1.03 -7.25
CA GLY A 92 12.20 1.83 -6.09
C GLY A 92 13.00 3.12 -5.94
N GLN A 93 13.14 3.61 -4.71
CA GLN A 93 13.90 4.84 -4.43
C GLN A 93 15.38 4.72 -4.80
N THR A 94 15.97 3.54 -4.57
CA THR A 94 17.37 3.26 -4.94
C THR A 94 17.60 3.48 -6.44
N GLY A 95 16.70 2.96 -7.28
CA GLY A 95 16.81 3.14 -8.74
C GLY A 95 16.68 4.59 -9.17
N LEU A 96 15.74 5.36 -8.59
CA LEU A 96 15.55 6.77 -8.92
C LEU A 96 16.74 7.63 -8.48
N ASN A 97 17.24 7.46 -7.26
CA ASN A 97 18.38 8.20 -6.76
C ASN A 97 19.62 7.98 -7.64
N LEU A 98 19.90 6.71 -7.95
CA LEU A 98 21.04 6.36 -8.80
C LEU A 98 20.90 6.90 -10.24
N ALA A 99 19.70 6.90 -10.82
CA ALA A 99 19.46 7.49 -12.13
C ALA A 99 19.71 9.02 -12.12
N THR A 100 19.31 9.69 -11.05
CA THR A 100 19.58 11.13 -10.87
C THR A 100 21.07 11.38 -10.75
N GLU A 101 21.80 10.61 -9.94
CA GLU A 101 23.27 10.71 -9.80
C GLU A 101 24.00 10.45 -11.11
N LEU A 102 23.59 9.46 -11.90
CA LEU A 102 24.16 9.14 -13.22
C LEU A 102 23.94 10.28 -14.22
N ALA A 103 22.77 10.92 -14.19
CA ALA A 103 22.45 12.06 -15.04
C ALA A 103 23.25 13.31 -14.64
N GLU A 104 23.32 13.63 -13.35
CA GLU A 104 24.09 14.75 -12.81
C GLU A 104 25.60 14.60 -13.08
N ALA A 105 26.10 13.36 -13.07
CA ALA A 105 27.50 13.05 -13.44
C ALA A 105 27.77 13.10 -14.96
N GLY A 106 26.75 13.37 -15.79
CA GLY A 106 26.86 13.43 -17.25
C GLY A 106 27.10 12.06 -17.93
N ILE A 107 26.91 10.96 -17.21
CA ILE A 107 27.18 9.60 -17.71
C ILE A 107 26.17 9.20 -18.77
N LEU A 108 24.88 9.50 -18.57
CA LEU A 108 23.83 9.17 -19.54
C LEU A 108 24.12 9.87 -20.89
N GLU A 109 24.48 11.14 -20.85
CA GLU A 109 24.84 11.92 -22.05
C GLU A 109 26.12 11.37 -22.71
N LYS A 110 27.18 11.11 -21.92
CA LYS A 110 28.46 10.56 -22.38
C LYS A 110 28.31 9.27 -23.20
N TYR A 111 27.38 8.41 -22.81
CA TYR A 111 27.16 7.13 -23.46
C TYR A 111 25.93 7.08 -24.36
N ASN A 112 25.23 8.22 -24.53
CA ASN A 112 24.00 8.36 -25.31
C ASN A 112 22.89 7.40 -24.85
N VAL A 113 22.69 7.31 -23.52
CA VAL A 113 21.66 6.48 -22.88
C VAL A 113 20.44 7.34 -22.55
N THR A 114 19.29 6.94 -23.06
CA THR A 114 18.03 7.64 -22.76
C THR A 114 17.46 7.17 -21.44
N LEU A 115 17.07 8.09 -20.56
CA LEU A 115 16.29 7.75 -19.37
C LEU A 115 14.87 7.39 -19.79
N LEU A 116 14.44 6.17 -19.50
CA LEU A 116 13.15 5.62 -19.92
C LEU A 116 12.10 5.70 -18.80
N GLY A 117 10.83 5.82 -19.20
CA GLY A 117 9.70 6.01 -18.29
C GLY A 117 9.67 7.45 -17.78
N THR A 118 9.60 7.65 -16.48
CA THR A 118 9.50 8.98 -15.88
C THR A 118 10.73 9.84 -16.19
N PRO A 119 10.57 11.02 -16.83
CA PRO A 119 11.68 11.93 -17.13
C PRO A 119 12.36 12.45 -15.86
N LEU A 120 13.68 12.76 -15.97
CA LEU A 120 14.46 13.31 -14.84
C LEU A 120 13.81 14.54 -14.22
N SER A 121 13.29 15.46 -15.04
CA SER A 121 12.60 16.65 -14.57
C SER A 121 11.35 16.34 -13.74
N ALA A 122 10.62 15.27 -14.07
CA ALA A 122 9.45 14.82 -13.33
C ALA A 122 9.88 14.17 -11.99
N ILE A 123 10.97 13.40 -11.99
CA ILE A 123 11.55 12.84 -10.76
C ILE A 123 11.94 13.98 -9.80
N GLN A 124 12.68 14.97 -10.29
CA GLN A 124 13.10 16.13 -9.49
C GLN A 124 11.92 16.91 -8.94
N LYS A 125 10.88 17.17 -9.77
CA LYS A 125 9.67 17.87 -9.33
C LYS A 125 8.88 17.11 -8.26
N ALA A 126 8.90 15.78 -8.29
CA ALA A 126 8.18 14.96 -7.31
C ALA A 126 8.96 14.77 -5.99
N GLU A 127 10.29 14.68 -6.08
CA GLU A 127 11.15 14.37 -4.92
C GLU A 127 11.62 15.62 -4.16
N ASP A 128 11.79 16.76 -4.85
CA ASP A 128 12.12 18.02 -4.23
C ASP A 128 10.88 18.67 -3.61
N ARG A 129 10.91 18.86 -2.30
CA ARG A 129 9.73 19.31 -1.53
C ARG A 129 9.29 20.73 -1.88
N GLU A 130 10.23 21.63 -2.19
CA GLU A 130 9.90 23.01 -2.55
C GLU A 130 9.33 23.09 -3.97
N ILE A 131 9.95 22.41 -4.91
CA ILE A 131 9.47 22.36 -6.30
C ILE A 131 8.09 21.70 -6.36
N PHE A 132 7.90 20.60 -5.63
CA PHE A 132 6.62 19.93 -5.54
C PHE A 132 5.51 20.85 -5.00
N ARG A 133 5.77 21.52 -3.86
CA ARG A 133 4.82 22.47 -3.27
C ARG A 133 4.46 23.59 -4.24
N SER A 134 5.45 24.19 -4.90
CA SER A 134 5.24 25.27 -5.86
C SER A 134 4.40 24.81 -7.05
N LEU A 135 4.66 23.61 -7.58
CA LEU A 135 3.87 23.03 -8.66
C LEU A 135 2.41 22.75 -8.22
N MET A 136 2.20 22.22 -7.02
CA MET A 136 0.83 22.00 -6.52
C MET A 136 0.05 23.32 -6.41
N GLN A 137 0.69 24.39 -5.93
CA GLN A 137 0.09 25.72 -5.87
C GLN A 137 -0.22 26.28 -7.27
N GLU A 138 0.68 26.09 -8.23
CA GLU A 138 0.49 26.52 -9.63
C GLU A 138 -0.74 25.87 -10.26
N ILE A 139 -0.92 24.58 -10.03
CA ILE A 139 -2.08 23.85 -10.57
C ILE A 139 -3.33 23.97 -9.68
N GLY A 140 -3.27 24.72 -8.57
CA GLY A 140 -4.40 24.94 -7.66
C GLY A 140 -4.79 23.71 -6.85
N GLU A 141 -3.84 22.80 -6.58
CA GLU A 141 -4.02 21.69 -5.66
C GLU A 141 -3.54 22.05 -4.26
N PRO A 142 -4.35 21.79 -3.21
CA PRO A 142 -4.01 22.20 -1.86
C PRO A 142 -2.91 21.30 -1.27
N VAL A 143 -1.93 21.92 -0.61
CA VAL A 143 -0.90 21.26 0.19
C VAL A 143 -0.92 21.80 1.62
N PRO A 144 -0.49 21.03 2.64
CA PRO A 144 -0.40 21.52 4.00
C PRO A 144 0.51 22.75 4.10
N GLU A 145 0.22 23.61 5.07
CA GLU A 145 1.14 24.70 5.43
C GLU A 145 2.47 24.11 5.85
N SER A 146 3.57 24.58 5.22
CA SER A 146 4.89 23.94 5.36
C SER A 146 6.04 24.93 5.28
N TRP A 147 7.16 24.54 5.87
CA TRP A 147 8.43 25.25 5.91
C TRP A 147 9.55 24.32 5.44
N ILE A 148 10.40 24.79 4.55
CA ILE A 148 11.62 24.09 4.16
C ILE A 148 12.73 24.59 5.07
N ILE A 149 13.44 23.66 5.70
CA ILE A 149 14.50 23.92 6.67
C ILE A 149 15.77 23.22 6.19
N GLU A 150 16.86 23.97 6.08
CA GLU A 150 18.15 23.49 5.58
C GLU A 150 19.28 23.65 6.61
N ASP A 151 19.02 24.38 7.70
CA ASP A 151 19.99 24.62 8.76
C ASP A 151 19.33 24.68 10.16
N ASP A 152 20.17 24.68 11.18
CA ASP A 152 19.75 24.73 12.57
C ASP A 152 19.15 26.09 12.96
N ASP A 153 19.58 27.20 12.34
CA ASP A 153 19.08 28.54 12.66
C ASP A 153 17.63 28.71 12.21
N ALA A 154 17.31 28.29 10.99
CA ALA A 154 15.94 28.28 10.48
C ALA A 154 15.03 27.33 11.29
N LEU A 155 15.57 26.20 11.75
CA LEU A 155 14.84 25.27 12.63
C LEU A 155 14.51 25.93 13.98
N GLU A 156 15.48 26.62 14.58
CA GLU A 156 15.27 27.32 15.84
C GLU A 156 14.29 28.49 15.69
N GLU A 157 14.34 29.24 14.58
CA GLU A 157 13.38 30.31 14.28
C GLU A 157 11.95 29.75 14.23
N LEU A 158 11.72 28.68 13.45
CA LEU A 158 10.41 28.02 13.39
C LEU A 158 9.98 27.50 14.76
N SER A 159 10.91 26.93 15.54
CA SER A 159 10.59 26.37 16.86
C SER A 159 10.11 27.41 17.87
N ARG A 160 10.47 28.70 17.67
CA ARG A 160 10.02 29.85 18.48
C ARG A 160 8.76 30.50 17.94
N ASN A 161 8.26 30.08 16.78
CA ASN A 161 7.05 30.64 16.17
C ASN A 161 5.79 30.13 16.91
N GLU A 162 5.23 30.97 17.75
CA GLU A 162 3.99 30.65 18.51
C GLU A 162 2.74 30.57 17.61
N GLN A 163 2.81 31.11 16.38
CA GLN A 163 1.70 31.06 15.41
C GLN A 163 1.73 29.82 14.52
N ALA A 164 2.78 28.99 14.63
CA ALA A 164 2.84 27.75 13.89
C ALA A 164 1.65 26.82 14.28
N PRO A 165 1.05 26.11 13.31
CA PRO A 165 -0.14 25.29 13.54
C PRO A 165 0.19 23.94 14.20
N TRP A 166 0.61 23.99 15.45
CA TRP A 166 0.97 22.80 16.23
C TRP A 166 -0.19 21.78 16.33
N PRO A 167 0.10 20.47 16.32
CA PRO A 167 1.42 19.84 16.19
C PRO A 167 1.96 19.88 14.77
N LEU A 168 3.29 19.72 14.62
CA LEU A 168 4.00 19.74 13.35
C LEU A 168 4.58 18.36 13.03
N ILE A 169 4.65 18.01 11.74
CA ILE A 169 5.32 16.81 11.26
C ILE A 169 6.62 17.18 10.53
N VAL A 170 7.69 16.47 10.83
CA VAL A 170 9.00 16.62 10.20
C VAL A 170 9.22 15.50 9.19
N ARG A 171 9.56 15.86 7.95
CA ARG A 171 9.77 14.94 6.82
C ARG A 171 11.12 15.23 6.17
N PRO A 172 12.16 14.41 6.42
CA PRO A 172 13.44 14.58 5.74
C PRO A 172 13.31 14.32 4.23
N ALA A 173 13.98 15.14 3.42
CA ALA A 173 14.00 14.96 1.98
C ALA A 173 14.87 13.75 1.58
N TYR A 174 14.51 13.06 0.50
CA TYR A 174 15.23 11.93 -0.10
C TYR A 174 15.50 10.76 0.85
N THR A 175 14.66 10.57 1.88
CA THR A 175 14.72 9.42 2.80
C THR A 175 13.64 8.38 2.51
N LEU A 176 13.88 7.15 2.97
CA LEU A 176 13.00 6.02 2.75
C LEU A 176 12.25 5.63 4.04
N GLY A 177 10.96 5.27 3.91
CA GLY A 177 10.19 4.71 5.02
C GLY A 177 10.01 5.64 6.22
N GLY A 178 10.02 6.96 6.01
CA GLY A 178 9.88 7.96 7.07
C GLY A 178 11.11 8.11 7.98
N THR A 179 12.27 7.59 7.57
CA THR A 179 13.52 7.65 8.35
C THR A 179 13.88 9.07 8.75
N GLY A 180 14.13 9.30 10.04
CA GLY A 180 14.51 10.59 10.61
C GLY A 180 13.34 11.55 10.84
N GLY A 181 12.15 11.25 10.34
CA GLY A 181 10.94 12.04 10.56
C GLY A 181 10.28 11.79 11.91
N GLY A 182 9.19 12.52 12.17
CA GLY A 182 8.39 12.37 13.37
C GLY A 182 7.41 13.52 13.57
N ILE A 183 6.54 13.39 14.57
CA ILE A 183 5.57 14.42 14.96
C ILE A 183 6.09 15.15 16.18
N ALA A 184 6.12 16.47 16.11
CA ALA A 184 6.53 17.37 17.19
C ALA A 184 5.30 18.07 17.78
N TYR A 185 5.08 17.90 19.04
CA TYR A 185 4.02 18.56 19.81
C TYR A 185 4.53 19.80 20.56
N THR A 186 5.85 19.95 20.66
CA THR A 186 6.53 21.05 21.36
C THR A 186 7.77 21.51 20.59
N SER A 187 8.22 22.76 20.85
CA SER A 187 9.47 23.32 20.32
C SER A 187 10.68 22.42 20.57
N ALA A 188 10.78 21.84 21.78
CA ALA A 188 11.88 20.94 22.13
C ALA A 188 11.90 19.68 21.25
N GLN A 189 10.73 19.07 21.03
CA GLN A 189 10.58 17.91 20.14
C GLN A 189 10.87 18.27 18.69
N LEU A 190 10.43 19.47 18.21
CA LEU A 190 10.73 19.92 16.86
C LEU A 190 12.25 20.05 16.64
N ASN A 191 12.97 20.67 17.58
CA ASN A 191 14.41 20.80 17.50
C ASN A 191 15.14 19.44 17.52
N GLU A 192 14.72 18.51 18.36
CA GLU A 192 15.31 17.16 18.41
C GLU A 192 15.10 16.39 17.10
N ILE A 193 13.84 16.32 16.64
CA ILE A 193 13.46 15.58 15.43
C ILE A 193 14.05 16.27 14.20
N GLY A 194 14.00 17.60 14.13
CA GLY A 194 14.51 18.39 13.02
C GLY A 194 16.00 18.22 12.80
N ARG A 195 16.83 18.36 13.86
CA ARG A 195 18.28 18.12 13.78
C ARG A 195 18.63 16.70 13.35
N ARG A 196 17.89 15.70 13.88
CA ARG A 196 18.05 14.32 13.43
C ARG A 196 17.69 14.16 11.96
N GLY A 197 16.60 14.78 11.51
CA GLY A 197 16.15 14.76 10.13
C GLY A 197 17.14 15.40 9.17
N LEU A 198 17.65 16.60 9.49
CA LEU A 198 18.69 17.28 8.72
C LEU A 198 19.95 16.42 8.55
N LYS A 199 20.39 15.76 9.64
CA LYS A 199 21.57 14.88 9.61
C LYS A 199 21.38 13.64 8.73
N LEU A 200 20.15 13.09 8.68
CA LEU A 200 19.84 11.87 7.94
C LEU A 200 19.43 12.12 6.48
N SER A 201 19.03 13.35 6.14
CA SER A 201 18.73 13.72 4.77
C SER A 201 20.03 13.83 3.95
N PRO A 202 20.15 13.14 2.80
CA PRO A 202 21.30 13.26 1.91
C PRO A 202 21.51 14.69 1.37
N ARG A 203 20.46 15.50 1.35
CA ARG A 203 20.47 16.90 0.89
C ARG A 203 20.51 17.91 2.04
N HIS A 204 20.64 17.48 3.31
CA HIS A 204 20.56 18.35 4.48
C HIS A 204 19.27 19.20 4.52
N GLN A 205 18.16 18.67 4.05
CA GLN A 205 16.89 19.38 3.93
C GLN A 205 15.78 18.58 4.63
N ILE A 206 14.95 19.28 5.41
CA ILE A 206 13.69 18.74 5.94
C ILE A 206 12.54 19.65 5.56
N MET A 207 11.36 19.07 5.41
CA MET A 207 10.10 19.80 5.38
C MET A 207 9.42 19.64 6.72
N VAL A 208 9.00 20.76 7.31
CA VAL A 208 8.15 20.81 8.49
C VAL A 208 6.77 21.24 8.04
N GLU A 209 5.74 20.47 8.36
CA GLU A 209 4.37 20.71 7.90
C GLU A 209 3.39 20.71 9.07
N ARG A 210 2.24 21.35 8.86
CA ARG A 210 1.06 21.18 9.72
C ARG A 210 0.68 19.69 9.76
N TYR A 211 0.59 19.12 10.95
CA TYR A 211 0.14 17.74 11.12
C TYR A 211 -1.39 17.64 11.03
N LEU A 212 -1.87 16.77 10.17
CA LEU A 212 -3.29 16.56 9.88
C LEU A 212 -3.87 15.43 10.74
N ALA A 213 -3.83 15.61 12.07
CA ALA A 213 -4.33 14.60 13.01
C ALA A 213 -5.80 14.25 12.74
N GLY A 214 -6.11 12.96 12.67
CA GLY A 214 -7.48 12.46 12.50
C GLY A 214 -8.06 12.59 11.10
N TRP A 215 -7.29 13.07 10.10
CA TRP A 215 -7.70 13.06 8.71
C TRP A 215 -7.58 11.66 8.13
N LYS A 216 -8.42 11.32 7.14
CA LYS A 216 -8.33 10.07 6.39
C LYS A 216 -7.13 10.12 5.47
N GLU A 217 -6.45 9.00 5.30
CA GLU A 217 -5.41 8.83 4.29
C GLU A 217 -5.95 8.01 3.12
N ILE A 218 -5.94 8.62 1.94
CA ILE A 218 -6.45 8.04 0.70
C ILE A 218 -5.32 8.00 -0.32
N GLU A 219 -5.21 6.89 -1.03
CA GLU A 219 -4.20 6.70 -2.07
C GLU A 219 -4.85 6.39 -3.42
N TYR A 220 -4.24 6.92 -4.48
CA TYR A 220 -4.56 6.56 -5.87
C TYR A 220 -3.31 6.06 -6.58
N GLU A 221 -3.39 4.87 -7.15
CA GLU A 221 -2.42 4.40 -8.14
C GLU A 221 -2.86 4.86 -9.51
N VAL A 222 -2.01 5.62 -10.19
CA VAL A 222 -2.31 6.28 -11.46
C VAL A 222 -1.30 5.83 -12.51
N MET A 223 -1.77 5.66 -13.75
CA MET A 223 -0.92 5.37 -14.91
C MET A 223 -1.11 6.44 -15.95
N ARG A 224 -0.02 6.82 -16.64
CA ARG A 224 -0.05 7.76 -17.77
C ARG A 224 0.98 7.37 -18.82
N ASP A 225 0.62 7.47 -20.09
CA ASP A 225 1.53 7.30 -21.22
C ASP A 225 1.95 8.64 -21.85
N SER A 226 2.83 8.59 -22.87
CA SER A 226 3.33 9.76 -23.57
C SER A 226 2.27 10.45 -24.45
N ALA A 227 1.15 9.77 -24.78
CA ALA A 227 0.01 10.35 -25.50
C ALA A 227 -0.99 11.04 -24.56
N ASP A 228 -0.68 11.15 -23.27
CA ASP A 228 -1.53 11.72 -22.22
C ASP A 228 -2.78 10.89 -21.89
N THR A 229 -2.85 9.63 -22.31
CA THR A 229 -3.86 8.72 -21.79
C THR A 229 -3.54 8.44 -20.32
N CYS A 230 -4.51 8.71 -19.45
CA CYS A 230 -4.29 8.68 -18.00
C CYS A 230 -5.47 8.00 -17.31
N ILE A 231 -5.17 7.03 -16.45
CA ILE A 231 -6.16 6.23 -15.72
C ILE A 231 -5.79 6.11 -14.24
N THR A 232 -6.79 5.87 -13.40
CA THR A 232 -6.60 5.38 -12.04
C THR A 232 -6.72 3.85 -12.03
N VAL A 233 -5.69 3.17 -11.55
CA VAL A 233 -5.67 1.70 -11.47
C VAL A 233 -6.39 1.21 -10.23
N CYS A 234 -6.18 1.89 -9.11
CA CYS A 234 -6.76 1.52 -7.83
C CYS A 234 -6.87 2.73 -6.92
N ASN A 235 -7.98 2.79 -6.19
CA ASN A 235 -8.17 3.67 -5.05
C ASN A 235 -8.08 2.84 -3.76
N MET A 236 -7.38 3.34 -2.75
CA MET A 236 -7.14 2.68 -1.48
C MET A 236 -7.37 3.64 -0.32
N GLU A 237 -7.79 3.09 0.80
CA GLU A 237 -8.06 3.82 2.04
C GLU A 237 -7.36 3.16 3.21
N ASN A 238 -6.68 3.96 4.03
CA ASN A 238 -6.11 3.50 5.28
C ASN A 238 -7.17 3.39 6.37
N PHE A 239 -7.16 2.28 7.09
CA PHE A 239 -7.98 2.08 8.29
C PHE A 239 -7.61 3.06 9.41
N ASP A 240 -6.32 3.31 9.54
CA ASP A 240 -5.76 4.21 10.54
C ASP A 240 -5.74 5.66 10.00
N PRO A 241 -5.98 6.65 10.86
CA PRO A 241 -5.91 8.05 10.46
C PRO A 241 -4.48 8.48 10.16
N MET A 242 -4.32 9.65 9.53
CA MET A 242 -3.03 10.30 9.28
C MET A 242 -2.14 10.32 10.53
N GLY A 243 -0.84 10.07 10.32
CA GLY A 243 0.19 10.04 11.36
C GLY A 243 0.85 8.69 11.56
N MET A 244 0.33 7.67 10.89
CA MET A 244 1.00 6.37 10.74
C MET A 244 1.54 6.23 9.33
N HIS A 245 2.69 5.56 9.18
CA HIS A 245 3.21 5.28 7.86
C HIS A 245 2.27 4.32 7.12
N THR A 246 1.91 4.62 5.87
CA THR A 246 0.95 3.81 5.10
C THR A 246 1.36 2.34 4.98
N GLY A 247 2.68 2.04 4.95
CA GLY A 247 3.20 0.67 5.01
C GLY A 247 2.85 -0.09 6.29
N ASP A 248 2.60 0.62 7.39
CA ASP A 248 2.22 0.09 8.70
C ASP A 248 0.70 0.16 8.96
N SER A 249 -0.09 0.74 8.06
CA SER A 249 -1.54 0.78 8.15
C SER A 249 -2.20 -0.48 7.59
N ILE A 250 -3.37 -0.81 8.13
CA ILE A 250 -4.33 -1.70 7.46
C ILE A 250 -4.92 -0.89 6.29
N VAL A 251 -4.90 -1.46 5.09
CA VAL A 251 -5.39 -0.79 3.88
C VAL A 251 -6.54 -1.56 3.29
N VAL A 252 -7.56 -0.85 2.84
CA VAL A 252 -8.75 -1.42 2.20
C VAL A 252 -8.88 -0.86 0.78
N ALA A 253 -9.16 -1.72 -0.17
CA ALA A 253 -9.42 -1.34 -1.55
C ALA A 253 -10.68 -2.06 -2.07
N PRO A 254 -11.53 -1.36 -2.85
CA PRO A 254 -11.56 0.10 -3.01
C PRO A 254 -11.93 0.80 -1.70
N SER A 255 -11.74 2.13 -1.61
CA SER A 255 -12.19 2.92 -0.45
C SER A 255 -13.66 2.67 -0.14
N GLN A 256 -13.98 2.50 1.15
CA GLN A 256 -15.31 2.14 1.61
C GLN A 256 -16.09 3.31 2.23
N THR A 257 -15.37 4.35 2.65
CA THR A 257 -15.96 5.46 3.41
C THR A 257 -16.07 6.76 2.60
N LEU A 258 -15.67 6.74 1.33
CA LEU A 258 -15.83 7.88 0.43
C LEU A 258 -17.22 7.90 -0.20
N SER A 259 -17.83 9.08 -0.24
CA SER A 259 -18.93 9.34 -1.15
C SER A 259 -18.44 9.40 -2.60
N ASP A 260 -19.33 9.19 -3.58
CA ASP A 260 -18.97 9.33 -5.00
C ASP A 260 -18.35 10.70 -5.32
N LYS A 261 -18.88 11.75 -4.72
CA LYS A 261 -18.33 13.11 -4.91
C LYS A 261 -16.88 13.24 -4.41
N GLU A 262 -16.56 12.69 -3.25
CA GLU A 262 -15.20 12.68 -2.71
C GLU A 262 -14.28 11.82 -3.58
N TYR A 263 -14.74 10.64 -3.96
CA TYR A 263 -14.01 9.75 -4.86
C TYR A 263 -13.64 10.44 -6.16
N GLN A 264 -14.59 11.06 -6.86
CA GLN A 264 -14.36 11.73 -8.14
C GLN A 264 -13.49 12.99 -8.00
N MET A 265 -13.65 13.73 -6.90
CA MET A 265 -12.82 14.90 -6.59
C MET A 265 -11.34 14.50 -6.44
N LEU A 266 -11.05 13.51 -5.60
CA LEU A 266 -9.69 13.04 -5.36
C LEU A 266 -9.10 12.35 -6.60
N ARG A 267 -9.91 11.57 -7.33
CA ARG A 267 -9.51 10.99 -8.62
C ARG A 267 -9.10 12.07 -9.62
N SER A 268 -9.88 13.12 -9.75
CA SER A 268 -9.59 14.23 -10.67
C SER A 268 -8.30 14.95 -10.29
N ALA A 269 -8.07 15.16 -8.99
CA ALA A 269 -6.82 15.72 -8.48
C ALA A 269 -5.62 14.81 -8.82
N ALA A 270 -5.72 13.50 -8.60
CA ALA A 270 -4.65 12.55 -8.93
C ALA A 270 -4.27 12.58 -10.43
N LEU A 271 -5.26 12.57 -11.31
CA LEU A 271 -5.04 12.67 -12.77
C LEU A 271 -4.41 14.01 -13.19
N LYS A 272 -4.83 15.10 -12.56
CA LYS A 272 -4.27 16.44 -12.81
C LYS A 272 -2.79 16.52 -12.37
N ILE A 273 -2.47 15.94 -11.24
CA ILE A 273 -1.12 15.93 -10.67
C ILE A 273 -0.14 15.14 -11.55
N ILE A 274 -0.49 13.93 -11.96
CA ILE A 274 0.41 13.11 -12.80
C ILE A 274 0.71 13.80 -14.13
N ARG A 275 -0.28 14.48 -14.71
CA ARG A 275 -0.10 15.30 -15.93
C ARG A 275 0.84 16.47 -15.70
N ALA A 276 0.62 17.25 -14.64
CA ALA A 276 1.45 18.41 -14.32
C ALA A 276 2.91 18.05 -14.03
N LEU A 277 3.13 16.91 -13.36
CA LEU A 277 4.47 16.38 -13.14
C LEU A 277 5.13 15.88 -14.43
N GLY A 278 4.33 15.46 -15.42
CA GLY A 278 4.84 14.86 -16.65
C GLY A 278 5.35 13.44 -16.48
N ILE A 279 4.81 12.71 -15.49
CA ILE A 279 5.19 11.31 -15.23
C ILE A 279 4.71 10.43 -16.36
N GLU A 280 5.56 9.51 -16.83
CA GLU A 280 5.22 8.44 -17.76
C GLU A 280 5.43 7.07 -17.06
N GLY A 281 4.39 6.23 -17.12
CA GLY A 281 4.31 4.99 -16.34
C GLY A 281 3.38 5.14 -15.15
N GLY A 282 3.71 4.50 -14.02
CA GLY A 282 2.90 4.49 -12.80
C GLY A 282 3.39 5.45 -11.74
N CYS A 283 2.46 6.01 -10.97
CA CYS A 283 2.77 6.72 -9.73
C CYS A 283 1.70 6.49 -8.67
N ASN A 284 2.11 6.66 -7.41
CA ASN A 284 1.23 6.69 -6.26
C ASN A 284 1.01 8.14 -5.82
N VAL A 285 -0.24 8.53 -5.61
CA VAL A 285 -0.63 9.85 -5.07
C VAL A 285 -1.28 9.64 -3.73
N GLN A 286 -0.69 10.22 -2.68
CA GLN A 286 -1.19 10.16 -1.31
C GLN A 286 -1.87 11.47 -0.94
N MET A 287 -3.08 11.37 -0.39
CA MET A 287 -3.95 12.48 -0.06
C MET A 287 -4.50 12.34 1.35
N ALA A 288 -4.64 13.46 2.04
CA ALA A 288 -5.38 13.55 3.29
C ALA A 288 -6.76 14.16 3.00
N LEU A 289 -7.83 13.54 3.52
CA LEU A 289 -9.20 14.03 3.41
C LEU A 289 -9.77 14.32 4.81
N ASP A 290 -10.33 15.52 5.00
CA ASP A 290 -11.02 15.85 6.25
C ASP A 290 -12.30 15.00 6.39
N PRO A 291 -12.45 14.20 7.47
CA PRO A 291 -13.62 13.36 7.66
C PRO A 291 -14.94 14.13 7.84
N LYS A 292 -14.89 15.45 8.00
CA LYS A 292 -16.07 16.31 8.29
C LYS A 292 -16.41 17.27 7.16
N SER A 293 -15.58 17.36 6.13
CA SER A 293 -15.78 18.26 4.99
C SER A 293 -15.17 17.70 3.71
N PHE A 294 -15.29 18.44 2.59
CA PHE A 294 -14.61 18.10 1.34
C PHE A 294 -13.19 18.67 1.25
N ALA A 295 -12.63 19.19 2.35
CA ALA A 295 -11.26 19.68 2.34
C ALA A 295 -10.29 18.50 2.24
N TYR A 296 -9.30 18.63 1.37
CA TYR A 296 -8.23 17.65 1.22
C TYR A 296 -6.88 18.34 1.02
N TYR A 297 -5.82 17.60 1.23
CA TYR A 297 -4.45 18.03 0.94
C TYR A 297 -3.70 16.93 0.21
N ILE A 298 -2.85 17.34 -0.74
CA ILE A 298 -1.88 16.46 -1.37
C ILE A 298 -0.68 16.31 -0.44
N ILE A 299 -0.34 15.08 -0.11
CA ILE A 299 0.74 14.77 0.86
C ILE A 299 2.05 14.49 0.16
N GLU A 300 2.03 13.55 -0.79
CA GLU A 300 3.20 13.23 -1.60
C GLU A 300 2.81 12.46 -2.86
N VAL A 301 3.72 12.46 -3.82
CA VAL A 301 3.64 11.64 -5.04
C VAL A 301 4.92 10.83 -5.16
N ASN A 302 4.78 9.53 -5.38
CA ASN A 302 5.91 8.65 -5.65
C ASN A 302 5.97 8.39 -7.17
N PRO A 303 6.94 9.00 -7.93
CA PRO A 303 6.99 8.93 -9.40
C PRO A 303 7.61 7.60 -9.88
N ARG A 304 7.22 6.51 -9.28
CA ARG A 304 7.78 5.17 -9.48
C ARG A 304 6.78 4.11 -9.03
N VAL A 305 7.02 2.87 -9.39
CA VAL A 305 6.35 1.74 -8.76
C VAL A 305 6.69 1.75 -7.27
N SER A 306 5.68 1.56 -6.44
CA SER A 306 5.75 1.60 -4.99
C SER A 306 5.21 0.29 -4.39
N ARG A 307 5.23 0.18 -3.07
CA ARG A 307 4.57 -0.91 -2.34
C ARG A 307 3.06 -0.92 -2.62
N SER A 308 2.43 0.26 -2.64
CA SER A 308 1.02 0.42 -2.99
C SER A 308 0.73 -0.04 -4.41
N SER A 309 1.66 0.16 -5.37
CA SER A 309 1.51 -0.33 -6.75
C SER A 309 1.49 -1.87 -6.81
N ALA A 310 2.30 -2.54 -6.00
CA ALA A 310 2.27 -4.00 -5.91
C ALA A 310 0.96 -4.50 -5.30
N LEU A 311 0.45 -3.83 -4.26
CA LEU A 311 -0.86 -4.11 -3.67
C LEU A 311 -1.97 -3.87 -4.71
N ALA A 312 -1.98 -2.73 -5.38
CA ALA A 312 -2.95 -2.38 -6.41
C ALA A 312 -2.96 -3.39 -7.56
N SER A 313 -1.77 -3.82 -8.03
CA SER A 313 -1.66 -4.84 -9.07
C SER A 313 -2.29 -6.16 -8.66
N LYS A 314 -2.08 -6.60 -7.42
CA LYS A 314 -2.69 -7.83 -6.90
C LYS A 314 -4.18 -7.67 -6.61
N ALA A 315 -4.59 -6.48 -6.14
CA ALA A 315 -5.97 -6.17 -5.84
C ALA A 315 -6.84 -6.16 -7.10
N THR A 316 -6.33 -5.60 -8.20
CA THR A 316 -7.09 -5.42 -9.44
C THR A 316 -6.82 -6.49 -10.50
N GLY A 317 -5.70 -7.21 -10.38
CA GLY A 317 -5.17 -8.03 -11.46
C GLY A 317 -4.45 -7.22 -12.56
N TYR A 318 -4.51 -5.89 -12.52
CA TYR A 318 -3.86 -5.00 -13.49
C TYR A 318 -2.33 -4.96 -13.26
N PRO A 319 -1.50 -5.38 -14.22
CA PRO A 319 -0.06 -5.58 -13.99
C PRO A 319 0.73 -4.28 -14.17
N ILE A 320 0.68 -3.37 -13.19
CA ILE A 320 1.28 -2.02 -13.25
C ILE A 320 2.74 -2.05 -13.74
N ALA A 321 3.59 -2.92 -13.18
CA ALA A 321 5.00 -2.98 -13.55
C ALA A 321 5.21 -3.37 -15.02
N ARG A 322 4.42 -4.32 -15.54
CA ARG A 322 4.49 -4.74 -16.95
C ARG A 322 4.05 -3.64 -17.90
N VAL A 323 2.93 -3.00 -17.57
CA VAL A 323 2.39 -1.89 -18.38
C VAL A 323 3.34 -0.69 -18.35
N ALA A 324 3.90 -0.34 -17.19
CA ALA A 324 4.90 0.72 -17.07
C ALA A 324 6.16 0.45 -17.91
N ALA A 325 6.64 -0.81 -17.95
CA ALA A 325 7.76 -1.18 -18.80
C ALA A 325 7.45 -1.06 -20.31
N LYS A 326 6.24 -1.39 -20.72
CA LYS A 326 5.78 -1.22 -22.13
C LYS A 326 5.65 0.26 -22.50
N ILE A 327 5.10 1.10 -21.61
CA ILE A 327 5.07 2.55 -21.79
C ILE A 327 6.49 3.11 -21.95
N ALA A 328 7.42 2.67 -21.12
CA ALA A 328 8.81 3.13 -21.15
C ALA A 328 9.51 2.88 -22.50
N VAL A 329 9.07 1.90 -23.28
CA VAL A 329 9.59 1.62 -24.64
C VAL A 329 8.70 2.18 -25.76
N GLY A 330 7.73 3.04 -25.41
CA GLY A 330 6.97 3.86 -26.36
C GLY A 330 5.60 3.33 -26.75
N LEU A 331 5.07 2.28 -26.08
CA LEU A 331 3.68 1.88 -26.31
C LEU A 331 2.72 2.78 -25.52
N HIS A 332 1.52 2.96 -26.02
CA HIS A 332 0.44 3.69 -25.37
C HIS A 332 -0.54 2.74 -24.68
N LEU A 333 -1.26 3.25 -23.69
CA LEU A 333 -2.23 2.45 -22.91
C LEU A 333 -3.34 1.85 -23.76
N ASP A 334 -3.75 2.53 -24.82
CA ASP A 334 -4.74 2.07 -25.80
C ASP A 334 -4.18 1.09 -26.85
N GLU A 335 -2.89 0.76 -26.79
CA GLU A 335 -2.23 -0.23 -27.65
C GLU A 335 -1.86 -1.50 -26.87
N ILE A 336 -1.82 -1.42 -25.54
CA ILE A 336 -1.42 -2.53 -24.66
C ILE A 336 -2.65 -3.38 -24.33
N PRO A 337 -2.68 -4.68 -24.69
CA PRO A 337 -3.77 -5.57 -24.28
C PRO A 337 -3.89 -5.68 -22.76
N ASN A 338 -5.11 -5.68 -22.25
CA ASN A 338 -5.37 -5.94 -20.84
C ASN A 338 -5.05 -7.41 -20.52
N ALA A 339 -4.12 -7.62 -19.60
CA ALA A 339 -3.64 -8.97 -19.26
C ALA A 339 -4.71 -9.86 -18.58
N VAL A 340 -5.73 -9.24 -17.96
CA VAL A 340 -6.79 -9.95 -17.23
C VAL A 340 -7.87 -10.44 -18.19
N THR A 341 -8.36 -9.56 -19.06
CA THR A 341 -9.48 -9.86 -19.97
C THR A 341 -9.03 -10.38 -21.32
N GLN A 342 -7.82 -9.98 -21.79
CA GLN A 342 -7.33 -10.21 -23.16
C GLN A 342 -8.26 -9.73 -24.28
N LYS A 343 -9.34 -9.06 -23.92
CA LYS A 343 -10.39 -8.52 -24.83
C LYS A 343 -10.46 -7.00 -24.79
N THR A 344 -9.97 -6.38 -23.72
CA THR A 344 -9.91 -4.94 -23.52
C THR A 344 -8.45 -4.45 -23.57
N LEU A 345 -8.25 -3.14 -23.42
CA LEU A 345 -6.95 -2.49 -23.46
C LEU A 345 -6.57 -1.95 -22.07
N ALA A 346 -5.30 -1.65 -21.88
CA ALA A 346 -4.78 -1.16 -20.61
C ALA A 346 -5.25 0.24 -20.23
N CYS A 347 -5.89 0.97 -21.13
CA CYS A 347 -6.51 2.28 -20.90
C CYS A 347 -7.85 2.22 -20.14
N PHE A 348 -8.43 1.04 -19.93
CA PHE A 348 -9.66 0.88 -19.15
C PHE A 348 -9.34 0.86 -17.66
N GLU A 349 -9.98 1.73 -16.89
CA GLU A 349 -9.85 1.74 -15.43
C GLU A 349 -10.45 0.47 -14.81
N PRO A 350 -9.73 -0.18 -13.87
CA PRO A 350 -10.29 -1.30 -13.14
C PRO A 350 -11.55 -0.93 -12.34
N ALA A 351 -12.56 -1.79 -12.38
CA ALA A 351 -13.75 -1.74 -11.54
C ALA A 351 -13.81 -3.01 -10.70
N LEU A 352 -13.93 -2.86 -9.37
CA LEU A 352 -13.90 -3.96 -8.42
C LEU A 352 -15.29 -4.19 -7.81
N ASP A 353 -15.75 -5.43 -7.81
CA ASP A 353 -16.98 -5.86 -7.13
C ASP A 353 -16.70 -6.68 -5.86
N TYR A 354 -15.46 -6.66 -5.38
CA TYR A 354 -14.97 -7.32 -4.17
C TYR A 354 -14.14 -6.35 -3.33
N ILE A 355 -13.81 -6.75 -2.10
CA ILE A 355 -13.05 -5.95 -1.15
C ILE A 355 -11.72 -6.63 -0.86
N ILE A 356 -10.68 -5.83 -0.84
CA ILE A 356 -9.34 -6.23 -0.44
C ILE A 356 -9.04 -5.65 0.95
N VAL A 357 -8.50 -6.48 1.82
CA VAL A 357 -7.97 -6.07 3.13
C VAL A 357 -6.51 -6.48 3.22
N LYS A 358 -5.63 -5.50 3.33
CA LYS A 358 -4.18 -5.69 3.57
C LYS A 358 -3.89 -5.42 5.03
N ILE A 359 -3.16 -6.32 5.69
CA ILE A 359 -2.67 -6.12 7.06
C ILE A 359 -1.14 -6.25 7.08
N PRO A 360 -0.41 -5.29 7.66
CA PRO A 360 1.04 -5.37 7.81
C PRO A 360 1.47 -6.52 8.72
N ARG A 361 2.65 -7.07 8.47
CA ARG A 361 3.32 -8.04 9.33
C ARG A 361 4.50 -7.38 10.02
N TRP A 362 4.39 -7.17 11.33
CA TRP A 362 5.46 -6.58 12.15
C TRP A 362 6.30 -7.69 12.79
N PRO A 363 7.63 -7.54 12.86
CA PRO A 363 8.54 -8.56 13.39
C PRO A 363 8.70 -8.48 14.92
N PHE A 364 7.71 -7.96 15.66
CA PHE A 364 7.76 -7.77 17.11
C PHE A 364 7.75 -9.08 17.92
N ASP A 365 7.37 -10.18 17.29
CA ASP A 365 7.53 -11.53 17.83
C ASP A 365 9.01 -11.96 17.92
N LYS A 366 9.87 -11.42 17.06
CA LYS A 366 11.33 -11.66 17.06
C LYS A 366 12.10 -10.57 17.79
N PHE A 367 11.67 -9.32 17.69
CA PHE A 367 12.31 -8.16 18.31
C PHE A 367 11.47 -7.67 19.50
N THR A 368 11.45 -8.45 20.58
CA THR A 368 10.58 -8.21 21.75
C THR A 368 10.90 -6.92 22.52
N ALA A 369 12.13 -6.41 22.42
CA ALA A 369 12.55 -5.14 23.03
C ALA A 369 12.29 -3.91 22.13
N ALA A 370 11.77 -4.09 20.91
CA ALA A 370 11.48 -2.97 20.01
C ALA A 370 10.28 -2.16 20.50
N ASP A 371 10.31 -0.85 20.21
CA ASP A 371 9.14 0.01 20.42
C ASP A 371 8.02 -0.40 19.44
N ARG A 372 6.90 -0.89 20.00
CA ARG A 372 5.74 -1.38 19.25
C ARG A 372 4.81 -0.28 18.77
N ARG A 373 5.02 0.97 19.14
CA ARG A 373 4.17 2.07 18.68
C ARG A 373 4.33 2.27 17.18
N ILE A 374 3.22 2.30 16.47
CA ILE A 374 3.18 2.60 15.04
C ILE A 374 3.16 4.11 14.86
N THR A 375 4.09 4.62 14.05
CA THR A 375 4.33 6.05 13.86
C THR A 375 4.54 6.36 12.37
N THR A 376 5.04 7.56 12.07
CA THR A 376 5.41 7.96 10.71
C THR A 376 6.59 7.20 10.13
N GLN A 377 7.38 6.51 10.97
CA GLN A 377 8.47 5.65 10.54
C GLN A 377 7.99 4.21 10.39
N MET A 378 8.21 3.62 9.24
CA MET A 378 7.79 2.26 8.93
C MET A 378 8.55 1.22 9.74
N LYS A 379 7.83 0.21 10.26
CA LYS A 379 8.35 -0.92 11.05
C LYS A 379 7.98 -2.29 10.48
N ALA A 380 6.95 -2.38 9.65
CA ALA A 380 6.53 -3.62 9.02
C ALA A 380 7.60 -4.18 8.07
N THR A 381 7.78 -5.50 8.07
CA THR A 381 8.72 -6.23 7.21
C THR A 381 8.03 -7.01 6.10
N GLY A 382 6.71 -7.04 6.10
CA GLY A 382 5.89 -7.73 5.11
C GLY A 382 4.42 -7.40 5.33
N GLU A 383 3.57 -8.06 4.56
CA GLU A 383 2.13 -7.86 4.61
C GLU A 383 1.39 -9.09 4.13
N VAL A 384 0.13 -9.19 4.51
CA VAL A 384 -0.82 -10.14 3.94
C VAL A 384 -1.93 -9.39 3.23
N MET A 385 -2.53 -10.03 2.23
CA MET A 385 -3.68 -9.50 1.51
C MET A 385 -4.78 -10.56 1.46
N ALA A 386 -5.99 -10.18 1.79
CA ALA A 386 -7.17 -11.01 1.65
C ALA A 386 -8.19 -10.37 0.72
N ILE A 387 -8.78 -11.17 -0.14
CA ILE A 387 -9.87 -10.78 -1.04
C ILE A 387 -11.14 -11.47 -0.56
N SER A 388 -12.25 -10.72 -0.50
CA SER A 388 -13.56 -11.23 -0.13
C SER A 388 -14.69 -10.35 -0.67
N ARG A 389 -15.95 -10.78 -0.46
CA ARG A 389 -17.14 -10.02 -0.87
C ARG A 389 -17.56 -8.97 0.18
N SER A 390 -17.03 -9.07 1.41
CA SER A 390 -17.30 -8.12 2.48
C SER A 390 -16.04 -7.80 3.27
N PHE A 391 -16.01 -6.63 3.90
CA PHE A 391 -14.90 -6.21 4.76
C PHE A 391 -14.72 -7.18 5.93
N GLU A 392 -15.82 -7.62 6.56
CA GLU A 392 -15.82 -8.54 7.68
C GLU A 392 -15.10 -9.84 7.35
N ALA A 393 -15.48 -10.46 6.22
CA ALA A 393 -14.89 -11.72 5.78
C ALA A 393 -13.43 -11.54 5.33
N GLY A 394 -13.12 -10.43 4.66
CA GLY A 394 -11.77 -10.05 4.27
C GLY A 394 -10.86 -9.86 5.48
N LEU A 395 -11.32 -9.13 6.50
CA LEU A 395 -10.58 -8.88 7.73
C LEU A 395 -10.24 -10.17 8.48
N LEU A 396 -11.23 -11.04 8.71
CA LEU A 396 -10.99 -12.33 9.38
C LEU A 396 -10.06 -13.25 8.57
N LYS A 397 -10.15 -13.23 7.24
CA LYS A 397 -9.24 -13.98 6.36
C LYS A 397 -7.81 -13.43 6.47
N ALA A 398 -7.62 -12.11 6.43
CA ALA A 398 -6.32 -11.46 6.56
C ALA A 398 -5.65 -11.75 7.91
N ILE A 399 -6.41 -11.68 9.02
CA ILE A 399 -5.90 -12.02 10.36
C ILE A 399 -5.32 -13.45 10.39
N ARG A 400 -6.02 -14.42 9.81
CA ARG A 400 -5.51 -15.80 9.74
C ARG A 400 -4.26 -15.94 8.89
N SER A 401 -4.16 -15.13 7.83
CA SER A 401 -3.00 -15.13 6.93
C SER A 401 -1.73 -14.52 7.54
N LEU A 402 -1.84 -13.75 8.64
CA LEU A 402 -0.68 -13.21 9.35
C LEU A 402 0.20 -14.27 10.01
N GLU A 403 -0.32 -15.48 10.24
CA GLU A 403 0.40 -16.60 10.89
C GLU A 403 0.97 -16.24 12.28
N ILE A 404 0.30 -15.36 13.01
CA ILE A 404 0.65 -14.94 14.39
C ILE A 404 -0.07 -15.78 15.45
N GLY A 405 -0.72 -16.87 15.03
CA GLY A 405 -1.49 -17.74 15.91
C GLY A 405 -2.81 -17.13 16.40
N GLN A 406 -3.31 -16.07 15.75
CA GLN A 406 -4.66 -15.52 15.92
C GLN A 406 -5.61 -16.18 14.93
N ILE A 407 -6.81 -16.51 15.40
CA ILE A 407 -7.88 -17.13 14.59
C ILE A 407 -9.09 -16.21 14.42
N GLY A 408 -9.18 -15.16 15.24
CA GLY A 408 -10.25 -14.16 15.26
C GLY A 408 -9.78 -12.87 15.89
N LEU A 409 -10.71 -12.00 16.25
CA LEU A 409 -10.43 -10.64 16.75
C LEU A 409 -10.13 -10.58 18.25
N ARG A 410 -10.48 -11.59 19.04
CA ARG A 410 -10.27 -11.55 20.48
C ARG A 410 -8.77 -11.66 20.82
N PRO A 411 -8.18 -10.74 21.63
CA PRO A 411 -6.78 -10.83 22.04
C PRO A 411 -6.51 -12.11 22.85
N LYS A 412 -5.34 -12.71 22.70
CA LYS A 412 -4.95 -13.92 23.47
C LYS A 412 -4.93 -13.71 24.98
N ASN A 413 -4.69 -12.48 25.43
CA ASN A 413 -4.62 -12.08 26.83
C ASN A 413 -5.84 -11.25 27.29
N ALA A 414 -6.96 -11.34 26.57
CA ALA A 414 -8.17 -10.55 26.82
C ALA A 414 -8.58 -10.51 28.30
N ASP A 415 -8.57 -11.68 28.97
CA ASP A 415 -9.00 -11.81 30.36
C ASP A 415 -8.05 -11.14 31.39
N ARG A 416 -6.87 -10.69 30.96
CA ARG A 416 -5.85 -10.02 31.80
C ARG A 416 -5.75 -8.54 31.53
N LEU A 417 -6.38 -8.03 30.46
CA LEU A 417 -6.32 -6.61 30.10
C LEU A 417 -7.17 -5.78 31.06
N THR A 418 -6.59 -4.69 31.56
CA THR A 418 -7.32 -3.65 32.29
C THR A 418 -8.01 -2.69 31.33
N GLU A 419 -9.00 -1.94 31.79
CA GLU A 419 -9.66 -0.89 31.02
C GLU A 419 -8.66 0.17 30.54
N MET A 420 -7.75 0.58 31.44
CA MET A 420 -6.69 1.56 31.13
C MET A 420 -5.75 1.06 30.02
N GLU A 421 -5.39 -0.22 29.99
CA GLU A 421 -4.56 -0.79 28.93
C GLU A 421 -5.28 -0.78 27.59
N ILE A 422 -6.59 -1.04 27.56
CA ILE A 422 -7.41 -0.97 26.36
C ILE A 422 -7.49 0.47 25.88
N GLU A 423 -7.89 1.43 26.70
CA GLU A 423 -7.97 2.84 26.34
C GLU A 423 -6.63 3.39 25.83
N THR A 424 -5.54 3.10 26.55
CA THR A 424 -4.19 3.49 26.13
C THR A 424 -3.83 2.91 24.77
N GLY A 425 -4.17 1.64 24.52
CA GLY A 425 -3.89 0.97 23.25
C GLY A 425 -4.81 1.40 22.11
N LEU A 426 -5.98 1.99 22.38
CA LEU A 426 -6.82 2.65 21.38
C LEU A 426 -6.20 3.98 20.95
N VAL A 427 -5.68 4.77 21.87
CA VAL A 427 -5.05 6.07 21.61
C VAL A 427 -3.68 5.88 20.94
N SER A 428 -2.85 4.98 21.46
CA SER A 428 -1.49 4.74 20.96
C SER A 428 -1.46 3.48 20.09
N ALA A 429 -1.44 3.68 18.78
CA ALA A 429 -1.45 2.57 17.83
C ALA A 429 -0.24 1.64 17.99
N THR A 430 -0.54 0.34 18.06
CA THR A 430 0.42 -0.76 18.03
C THR A 430 -0.11 -1.88 17.14
N ASP A 431 0.69 -2.90 16.90
CA ASP A 431 0.25 -4.13 16.23
C ASP A 431 -0.91 -4.86 16.93
N GLN A 432 -1.26 -4.46 18.17
CA GLN A 432 -2.39 -5.01 18.92
C GLN A 432 -3.67 -4.19 18.81
N ARG A 433 -3.62 -2.98 18.23
CA ARG A 433 -4.74 -2.03 18.22
C ARG A 433 -6.03 -2.63 17.66
N LEU A 434 -5.96 -3.38 16.56
CA LEU A 434 -7.14 -4.03 15.97
C LEU A 434 -7.84 -4.97 16.97
N PHE A 435 -7.06 -5.74 17.72
CA PHE A 435 -7.58 -6.68 18.71
C PHE A 435 -8.11 -5.97 19.96
N LEU A 436 -7.50 -4.84 20.34
CA LEU A 436 -7.97 -4.01 21.45
C LEU A 436 -9.29 -3.29 21.11
N ILE A 437 -9.48 -2.87 19.87
CA ILE A 437 -10.78 -2.35 19.36
C ILE A 437 -11.88 -3.41 19.55
N ALA A 438 -11.62 -4.66 19.17
CA ALA A 438 -12.59 -5.74 19.34
C ALA A 438 -12.87 -6.03 20.83
N GLU A 439 -11.83 -6.03 21.68
CA GLU A 439 -12.00 -6.23 23.13
C GLU A 439 -12.78 -5.07 23.78
N ALA A 440 -12.58 -3.84 23.33
CA ALA A 440 -13.37 -2.68 23.78
C ALA A 440 -14.87 -2.90 23.49
N PHE A 441 -15.22 -3.42 22.33
CA PHE A 441 -16.61 -3.78 22.01
C PHE A 441 -17.12 -4.96 22.83
N HIS A 442 -16.32 -5.98 23.11
CA HIS A 442 -16.69 -7.07 24.02
C HIS A 442 -17.02 -6.57 25.43
N ARG A 443 -16.37 -5.48 25.88
CA ARG A 443 -16.65 -4.82 27.16
C ARG A 443 -17.75 -3.79 27.12
N GLY A 444 -18.40 -3.61 25.97
CA GLY A 444 -19.57 -2.76 25.81
C GLY A 444 -19.27 -1.30 25.51
N MET A 445 -18.03 -0.92 25.16
CA MET A 445 -17.73 0.43 24.69
C MET A 445 -18.53 0.74 23.42
N LEU A 446 -18.99 2.00 23.30
CA LEU A 446 -19.73 2.44 22.13
C LEU A 446 -18.80 2.74 20.94
N VAL A 447 -19.32 2.58 19.73
CA VAL A 447 -18.57 2.93 18.49
C VAL A 447 -18.00 4.34 18.55
N ARG A 448 -18.78 5.31 19.06
CA ARG A 448 -18.34 6.69 19.20
C ARG A 448 -17.15 6.82 20.14
N GLU A 449 -17.16 6.17 21.29
CA GLU A 449 -16.07 6.21 22.27
C GLU A 449 -14.78 5.64 21.68
N VAL A 450 -14.89 4.50 20.99
CA VAL A 450 -13.74 3.89 20.29
C VAL A 450 -13.24 4.78 19.15
N ALA A 451 -14.13 5.42 18.39
CA ALA A 451 -13.76 6.36 17.33
C ALA A 451 -13.03 7.58 17.88
N ASP A 452 -13.56 8.18 18.95
CA ASP A 452 -12.97 9.36 19.59
C ASP A 452 -11.55 9.08 20.14
N LEU A 453 -11.31 7.88 20.68
CA LEU A 453 -10.00 7.46 21.19
C LEU A 453 -9.03 7.06 20.08
N SER A 454 -9.51 6.33 19.08
CA SER A 454 -8.65 5.71 18.08
C SER A 454 -8.45 6.55 16.81
N GLY A 455 -9.38 7.46 16.51
CA GLY A 455 -9.45 8.19 15.25
C GLY A 455 -9.87 7.34 14.04
N VAL A 456 -10.19 6.06 14.24
CA VAL A 456 -10.64 5.16 13.17
C VAL A 456 -12.05 5.53 12.75
N ASP A 457 -12.30 5.52 11.42
CA ASP A 457 -13.61 5.84 10.88
C ASP A 457 -14.71 4.92 11.45
N PRO A 458 -15.84 5.48 11.91
CA PRO A 458 -16.95 4.72 12.48
C PRO A 458 -17.45 3.58 11.59
N TRP A 459 -17.35 3.69 10.26
CA TRP A 459 -17.78 2.65 9.35
C TRP A 459 -17.01 1.32 9.61
N PHE A 460 -15.68 1.38 9.73
CA PHE A 460 -14.87 0.20 10.05
C PHE A 460 -15.20 -0.35 11.44
N LEU A 461 -15.39 0.54 12.40
CA LEU A 461 -15.70 0.17 13.78
C LEU A 461 -17.05 -0.56 13.90
N VAL A 462 -18.08 -0.10 13.18
CA VAL A 462 -19.37 -0.78 13.10
C VAL A 462 -19.23 -2.19 12.52
N LYS A 463 -18.37 -2.38 11.50
CA LYS A 463 -18.10 -3.70 10.91
C LYS A 463 -17.39 -4.64 11.89
N ILE A 464 -16.44 -4.13 12.67
CA ILE A 464 -15.76 -4.90 13.72
C ILE A 464 -16.75 -5.23 14.86
N GLN A 465 -17.53 -4.24 15.30
CA GLN A 465 -18.56 -4.45 16.31
C GLN A 465 -19.56 -5.54 15.90
N LYS A 466 -20.00 -5.55 14.64
CA LYS A 466 -20.87 -6.60 14.10
C LYS A 466 -20.27 -8.00 14.26
N LEU A 467 -18.98 -8.16 13.99
CA LEU A 467 -18.28 -9.43 14.18
C LEU A 467 -18.26 -9.86 15.66
N VAL A 468 -17.96 -8.91 16.55
CA VAL A 468 -17.95 -9.15 18.00
C VAL A 468 -19.34 -9.54 18.52
N GLN A 469 -20.38 -8.82 18.11
CA GLN A 469 -21.78 -9.10 18.49
C GLN A 469 -22.23 -10.46 17.94
N PHE A 470 -21.78 -10.82 16.74
CA PHE A 470 -22.11 -12.11 16.15
C PHE A 470 -21.43 -13.27 16.90
N GLU A 471 -20.18 -13.11 17.36
CA GLU A 471 -19.52 -14.09 18.23
C GLU A 471 -20.32 -14.34 19.51
N GLU A 472 -20.79 -13.27 20.16
CA GLU A 472 -21.59 -13.38 21.39
C GLU A 472 -22.96 -14.02 21.10
N HIS A 473 -23.59 -13.66 19.99
CA HIS A 473 -24.85 -14.27 19.53
C HIS A 473 -24.69 -15.79 19.34
N LEU A 474 -23.58 -16.23 18.74
CA LEU A 474 -23.26 -17.65 18.62
C LEU A 474 -23.11 -18.33 19.99
N ARG A 475 -22.36 -17.74 20.92
CA ARG A 475 -22.14 -18.28 22.28
C ARG A 475 -23.46 -18.48 23.03
N VAL A 476 -24.36 -17.48 22.96
CA VAL A 476 -25.64 -17.51 23.69
C VAL A 476 -26.62 -18.48 23.09
N ASN A 477 -26.71 -18.57 21.76
CA ASN A 477 -27.76 -19.35 21.09
C ASN A 477 -27.33 -20.77 20.74
N TRP A 478 -26.03 -21.03 20.54
CA TRP A 478 -25.55 -22.36 20.17
C TRP A 478 -25.64 -23.45 21.25
N PRO A 479 -25.52 -23.21 22.58
CA PRO A 479 -25.64 -24.26 23.61
C PRO A 479 -26.96 -25.04 23.60
N LYS A 480 -27.97 -24.55 22.87
CA LYS A 480 -29.23 -25.28 22.66
C LYS A 480 -29.11 -26.47 21.71
N PHE A 481 -27.98 -26.53 20.94
CA PHE A 481 -27.74 -27.59 19.97
C PHE A 481 -26.72 -28.59 20.52
N ARG A 482 -27.04 -29.86 20.49
CA ARG A 482 -26.12 -30.93 20.91
C ARG A 482 -25.28 -31.39 19.73
N PRO A 483 -23.97 -31.64 19.91
CA PRO A 483 -23.03 -31.94 18.80
C PRO A 483 -23.40 -33.15 17.93
N PHE A 484 -24.27 -34.04 18.47
CA PHE A 484 -24.62 -35.31 17.83
C PHE A 484 -26.08 -35.36 17.34
N GLU A 485 -26.82 -34.27 17.48
CA GLU A 485 -28.20 -34.16 16.96
C GLU A 485 -28.15 -33.46 15.59
N PRO A 486 -29.10 -33.77 14.68
CA PRO A 486 -29.22 -33.03 13.42
C PRO A 486 -29.39 -31.54 13.66
N LEU A 487 -28.75 -30.73 12.83
CA LEU A 487 -28.87 -29.28 12.93
C LEU A 487 -30.32 -28.84 12.71
N THR A 488 -30.81 -27.99 13.60
CA THR A 488 -32.09 -27.29 13.41
C THR A 488 -31.94 -26.23 12.32
N ASP A 489 -33.06 -25.73 11.78
CA ASP A 489 -33.06 -24.68 10.77
C ASP A 489 -32.38 -23.41 11.27
N ASP A 490 -32.58 -23.04 12.55
CA ASP A 490 -31.87 -21.89 13.17
C ASP A 490 -30.36 -22.10 13.22
N ALA A 491 -29.90 -23.31 13.57
CA ALA A 491 -28.45 -23.61 13.58
C ALA A 491 -27.85 -23.58 12.17
N ARG A 492 -28.59 -24.06 11.16
CA ARG A 492 -28.20 -24.00 9.74
C ARG A 492 -28.04 -22.54 9.29
N ALA A 493 -29.01 -21.70 9.64
CA ALA A 493 -28.98 -20.27 9.32
C ALA A 493 -27.76 -19.58 9.98
N LEU A 494 -27.57 -19.81 11.30
CA LEU A 494 -26.43 -19.25 12.04
C LEU A 494 -25.07 -19.71 11.47
N LEU A 495 -24.95 -20.99 11.11
CA LEU A 495 -23.69 -21.50 10.54
C LEU A 495 -23.43 -20.92 9.14
N THR A 496 -24.48 -20.78 8.33
CA THR A 496 -24.38 -20.16 7.00
C THR A 496 -23.94 -18.71 7.13
N GLU A 497 -24.55 -17.92 8.02
CA GLU A 497 -24.17 -16.53 8.28
C GLU A 497 -22.74 -16.43 8.79
N ALA A 498 -22.34 -17.29 9.73
CA ALA A 498 -20.97 -17.34 10.25
C ALA A 498 -19.94 -17.56 9.13
N LYS A 499 -20.22 -18.49 8.21
CA LYS A 499 -19.32 -18.77 7.07
C LYS A 499 -19.28 -17.61 6.09
N THR A 500 -20.40 -16.97 5.82
CA THR A 500 -20.49 -15.76 4.97
C THR A 500 -19.73 -14.59 5.58
N LEU A 501 -19.79 -14.40 6.91
CA LEU A 501 -19.00 -13.40 7.65
C LEU A 501 -17.51 -13.75 7.75
N GLY A 502 -17.08 -14.92 7.26
CA GLY A 502 -15.67 -15.30 7.18
C GLY A 502 -15.12 -16.07 8.38
N PHE A 503 -15.97 -16.54 9.30
CA PHE A 503 -15.53 -17.38 10.42
C PHE A 503 -14.99 -18.73 9.92
N ALA A 504 -13.76 -19.05 10.29
CA ALA A 504 -13.15 -20.34 9.98
C ALA A 504 -13.70 -21.45 10.90
N ASP A 505 -13.64 -22.71 10.46
CA ASP A 505 -14.11 -23.86 11.26
C ASP A 505 -13.42 -23.90 12.62
N ARG A 506 -12.11 -23.67 12.66
CA ARG A 506 -11.33 -23.59 13.91
C ARG A 506 -11.78 -22.46 14.82
N HIS A 507 -12.16 -21.31 14.25
CA HIS A 507 -12.65 -20.16 15.02
C HIS A 507 -14.03 -20.48 15.63
N LEU A 508 -14.94 -21.02 14.83
CA LEU A 508 -16.25 -21.46 15.30
C LEU A 508 -16.12 -22.56 16.38
N ALA A 509 -15.22 -23.52 16.19
CA ALA A 509 -14.96 -24.56 17.18
C ALA A 509 -14.52 -23.96 18.54
N ALA A 510 -13.68 -22.93 18.52
CA ALA A 510 -13.25 -22.23 19.73
C ALA A 510 -14.40 -21.45 20.41
N ILE A 511 -15.24 -20.75 19.62
CA ILE A 511 -16.41 -20.02 20.14
C ILE A 511 -17.43 -20.97 20.79
N LEU A 512 -17.68 -22.11 20.13
CA LEU A 512 -18.70 -23.08 20.52
C LEU A 512 -18.21 -24.15 21.52
N ALA A 513 -16.91 -24.09 21.90
CA ALA A 513 -16.25 -25.07 22.76
C ALA A 513 -16.41 -26.53 22.28
N VAL A 514 -16.27 -26.76 20.97
CA VAL A 514 -16.35 -28.07 20.32
C VAL A 514 -15.04 -28.37 19.56
N GLN A 515 -14.89 -29.59 19.07
CA GLN A 515 -13.78 -29.93 18.16
C GLN A 515 -14.05 -29.40 16.74
N GLU A 516 -13.01 -28.99 16.05
CA GLU A 516 -13.10 -28.48 14.67
C GLU A 516 -13.77 -29.47 13.72
N VAL A 517 -13.59 -30.76 13.93
CA VAL A 517 -14.22 -31.81 13.13
C VAL A 517 -15.75 -31.77 13.18
N HIS A 518 -16.32 -31.38 14.31
CA HIS A 518 -17.78 -31.25 14.44
C HIS A 518 -18.30 -30.10 13.55
N VAL A 519 -17.64 -28.93 13.63
CA VAL A 519 -17.98 -27.79 12.76
C VAL A 519 -17.88 -28.17 11.28
N ARG A 520 -16.80 -28.84 10.91
CA ARG A 520 -16.57 -29.30 9.53
C ARG A 520 -17.67 -30.28 9.05
N ASN A 521 -18.11 -31.15 9.93
CA ASN A 521 -19.23 -32.08 9.63
C ASN A 521 -20.55 -31.33 9.46
N TRP A 522 -20.82 -30.35 10.30
CA TRP A 522 -22.04 -29.52 10.18
C TRP A 522 -22.04 -28.70 8.88
N VAL A 523 -20.91 -28.10 8.51
CA VAL A 523 -20.77 -27.38 7.23
C VAL A 523 -21.05 -28.31 6.05
N LYS A 524 -20.56 -29.57 6.11
CA LYS A 524 -20.87 -30.59 5.09
C LYS A 524 -22.33 -30.98 5.09
N GLU A 525 -22.94 -31.16 6.27
CA GLU A 525 -24.36 -31.54 6.42
C GLU A 525 -25.28 -30.51 5.77
N ILE A 526 -25.01 -29.21 5.93
CA ILE A 526 -25.81 -28.15 5.30
C ILE A 526 -25.47 -27.94 3.81
N GLY A 527 -24.51 -28.70 3.27
CA GLY A 527 -24.11 -28.62 1.87
C GLY A 527 -23.35 -27.35 1.49
N LEU A 528 -22.89 -26.57 2.49
CA LEU A 528 -22.21 -25.29 2.24
C LEU A 528 -20.78 -25.55 1.77
N LYS A 529 -20.42 -25.00 0.62
CA LYS A 529 -19.10 -25.11 0.01
C LYS A 529 -18.55 -23.71 -0.29
N PRO A 530 -17.22 -23.50 -0.17
CA PRO A 530 -16.65 -22.27 -0.66
C PRO A 530 -16.72 -22.21 -2.19
N ALA A 531 -17.12 -21.07 -2.72
CA ALA A 531 -16.98 -20.72 -4.12
C ALA A 531 -15.62 -20.11 -4.37
N TYR A 532 -15.05 -20.30 -5.56
CA TYR A 532 -13.81 -19.66 -6.01
C TYR A 532 -14.14 -18.73 -7.16
N LYS A 533 -13.92 -17.42 -6.93
CA LYS A 533 -14.17 -16.38 -7.92
C LYS A 533 -12.84 -15.88 -8.46
N MET A 534 -12.82 -15.53 -9.74
CA MET A 534 -11.64 -14.92 -10.38
C MET A 534 -11.46 -13.48 -9.95
N VAL A 535 -10.21 -13.05 -9.80
CA VAL A 535 -9.88 -11.62 -9.69
C VAL A 535 -9.94 -11.03 -11.08
N ASP A 536 -10.76 -10.00 -11.27
CA ASP A 536 -10.92 -9.33 -12.54
C ASP A 536 -10.90 -7.80 -12.41
N THR A 537 -10.70 -7.13 -13.53
CA THR A 537 -10.62 -5.66 -13.61
C THR A 537 -11.92 -5.01 -14.07
N CYS A 538 -12.97 -5.76 -14.31
CA CYS A 538 -14.16 -5.31 -15.04
C CYS A 538 -15.46 -5.62 -14.30
N ALA A 539 -15.43 -5.98 -13.02
CA ALA A 539 -16.61 -6.36 -12.25
C ALA A 539 -17.52 -7.37 -12.99
N ALA A 540 -16.91 -8.36 -13.66
CA ALA A 540 -17.56 -9.41 -14.47
C ALA A 540 -18.24 -8.92 -15.78
N GLU A 541 -18.01 -7.69 -16.24
CA GLU A 541 -18.51 -7.25 -17.57
C GLU A 541 -17.86 -8.00 -18.73
N PHE A 542 -16.61 -8.44 -18.56
CA PHE A 542 -15.86 -9.26 -19.50
C PHE A 542 -15.31 -10.49 -18.75
N GLU A 543 -15.28 -11.62 -19.43
CA GLU A 543 -14.69 -12.83 -18.88
C GLU A 543 -13.20 -12.64 -18.61
N ALA A 544 -12.77 -12.87 -17.36
CA ALA A 544 -11.36 -12.87 -17.00
C ALA A 544 -10.67 -14.15 -17.47
N ALA A 545 -9.45 -14.01 -17.97
CA ALA A 545 -8.61 -15.11 -18.46
C ALA A 545 -7.43 -15.44 -17.53
N THR A 546 -7.37 -14.81 -16.34
CA THR A 546 -6.28 -14.99 -15.39
C THR A 546 -6.49 -16.20 -14.48
N PRO A 547 -5.45 -16.99 -14.15
CA PRO A 547 -5.54 -18.07 -13.17
C PRO A 547 -5.46 -17.57 -11.72
N TYR A 548 -6.06 -16.42 -11.38
CA TYR A 548 -5.97 -15.76 -10.10
C TYR A 548 -7.33 -15.74 -9.42
N PHE A 549 -7.46 -16.44 -8.28
CA PHE A 549 -8.73 -16.72 -7.62
C PHE A 549 -8.72 -16.34 -6.15
N TYR A 550 -9.92 -16.05 -5.62
CA TYR A 550 -10.19 -15.93 -4.19
C TYR A 550 -11.39 -16.77 -3.77
N SER A 551 -11.39 -17.29 -2.53
CA SER A 551 -12.50 -18.06 -1.98
C SER A 551 -13.49 -17.16 -1.24
N CYS A 552 -14.78 -17.46 -1.36
CA CYS A 552 -15.87 -16.85 -0.58
C CYS A 552 -16.97 -17.89 -0.30
N TYR A 553 -17.90 -17.56 0.61
CA TYR A 553 -19.08 -18.36 0.94
C TYR A 553 -20.34 -17.62 0.49
N GLU A 554 -20.43 -17.34 -0.79
CA GLU A 554 -21.66 -16.83 -1.41
C GLU A 554 -22.22 -17.90 -2.35
N ALA A 555 -23.55 -17.89 -2.54
CA ALA A 555 -24.15 -18.72 -3.56
C ALA A 555 -23.54 -18.37 -4.92
N GLU A 556 -23.20 -19.38 -5.71
CA GLU A 556 -22.88 -19.17 -7.11
C GLU A 556 -24.11 -18.50 -7.75
N SER A 557 -23.99 -17.23 -8.06
CA SER A 557 -24.87 -16.62 -9.06
C SER A 557 -24.52 -17.27 -10.38
N GLY A 558 -25.38 -18.19 -10.83
CA GLY A 558 -25.25 -18.89 -12.09
C GLY A 558 -25.18 -17.96 -13.29
#